data_c727465803be6427c4a414c29f118a06
#
_entry.id   c727465803be6427c4a414c29f118a06
#
_cell.length_a   1.000
_cell.length_b   1.000
_cell.length_c   1.000
_cell.angle_alpha   90.00
_cell.angle_beta   90.00
_cell.angle_gamma   90.00
#
_symmetry.space_group_name_H-M   'P 1'
#
loop_
_entity.id
_entity.type
_entity.pdbx_description
1 polymer ?
#
loop_
_entity_poly.entity_id
_entity_poly.type
_entity_poly.pdbx_seq_one_letter_code
_entity_poly.pdbx_strand_id
1 'polypeptide(L)'
;MTPRLSVEDLTLTEAVARHGSVGAAAKELLTTQPSASRRLSALERRLGTRLFERDTTGARPTAAGRELARQAARLLAELDALPDQVLAATDAPSLAVGTIQALAPIVFTALDAELPGVTVHPGIDHGPALVQQVHDGLLDAAVITIAEQTNLPRGVQGTLLGVSPLILFLPEGSAPPREGKRPLAGRTVLYSTIDLTAETVRARLSALGAAPRPGPTIEAALRIARHRGTPALVPLLAARWWARAGDRLLPSPVPGQVTLSLLTRPPRPAALTRSLPGIAERVLGDGPAAPGTAEPE
;
A
#
# COMPACT_ATOMS: atom_id res chain seq x y z
N MET A 1 29.70 0.04 -0.71
CA MET A 1 29.07 1.13 -1.50
C MET A 1 28.23 0.49 -2.60
N THR A 2 26.95 0.76 -2.64
CA THR A 2 26.06 0.26 -3.71
C THR A 2 26.40 0.97 -5.04
N PRO A 3 26.62 0.27 -6.15
CA PRO A 3 26.95 0.89 -7.43
C PRO A 3 25.79 1.75 -7.92
N ARG A 4 26.08 3.01 -8.25
CA ARG A 4 25.08 3.96 -8.76
C ARG A 4 24.94 3.80 -10.27
N LEU A 5 23.72 3.58 -10.75
CA LEU A 5 23.38 3.50 -12.18
C LEU A 5 22.93 4.87 -12.69
N SER A 6 23.21 5.19 -13.95
CA SER A 6 22.70 6.38 -14.62
C SER A 6 21.65 6.01 -15.67
N VAL A 7 20.87 6.99 -16.12
CA VAL A 7 19.86 6.79 -17.18
C VAL A 7 20.52 6.23 -18.44
N GLU A 8 21.69 6.76 -18.82
CA GLU A 8 22.40 6.28 -20.01
C GLU A 8 22.94 4.84 -19.86
N ASP A 9 23.22 4.37 -18.62
CA ASP A 9 23.58 2.97 -18.39
C ASP A 9 22.38 2.07 -18.62
N LEU A 10 21.19 2.49 -18.18
CA LEU A 10 19.93 1.78 -18.39
C LEU A 10 19.58 1.74 -19.87
N THR A 11 19.63 2.90 -20.56
CA THR A 11 19.35 3.04 -21.98
C THR A 11 20.27 2.16 -22.84
N LEU A 12 21.58 2.19 -22.53
CA LEU A 12 22.52 1.34 -23.25
C LEU A 12 22.26 -0.15 -23.02
N THR A 13 22.00 -0.56 -21.79
CA THR A 13 21.74 -1.97 -21.46
C THR A 13 20.49 -2.48 -22.16
N GLU A 14 19.40 -1.70 -22.14
CA GLU A 14 18.14 -2.02 -22.82
C GLU A 14 18.35 -2.14 -24.32
N ALA A 15 18.99 -1.14 -24.95
CA ALA A 15 19.23 -1.13 -26.38
C ALA A 15 20.12 -2.31 -26.84
N VAL A 16 21.18 -2.65 -26.10
CA VAL A 16 22.04 -3.80 -26.43
C VAL A 16 21.24 -5.11 -26.28
N ALA A 17 20.41 -5.24 -25.26
CA ALA A 17 19.59 -6.44 -25.08
C ALA A 17 18.57 -6.62 -26.19
N ARG A 18 17.93 -5.54 -26.63
CA ARG A 18 16.92 -5.53 -27.69
C ARG A 18 17.52 -5.79 -29.08
N HIS A 19 18.66 -5.17 -29.38
CA HIS A 19 19.32 -5.36 -30.68
C HIS A 19 20.21 -6.61 -30.78
N GLY A 20 20.60 -7.20 -29.66
CA GLY A 20 21.57 -8.27 -29.61
C GLY A 20 22.96 -7.85 -30.12
N SER A 21 23.25 -6.56 -30.25
CA SER A 21 24.49 -6.02 -30.79
C SER A 21 24.85 -4.66 -30.18
N VAL A 22 26.07 -4.54 -29.69
CA VAL A 22 26.59 -3.25 -29.18
C VAL A 22 26.71 -2.22 -30.30
N GLY A 23 27.05 -2.64 -31.53
CA GLY A 23 27.17 -1.76 -32.69
C GLY A 23 25.80 -1.19 -33.11
N ALA A 24 24.76 -2.04 -33.15
CA ALA A 24 23.40 -1.60 -33.49
C ALA A 24 22.83 -0.66 -32.39
N ALA A 25 23.01 -1.00 -31.13
CA ALA A 25 22.65 -0.13 -30.02
C ALA A 25 23.37 1.22 -30.06
N ALA A 26 24.67 1.23 -30.33
CA ALA A 26 25.45 2.45 -30.46
C ALA A 26 24.92 3.37 -31.58
N LYS A 27 24.53 2.78 -32.72
CA LYS A 27 23.92 3.52 -33.85
C LYS A 27 22.61 4.16 -33.46
N GLU A 28 21.73 3.42 -32.80
CA GLU A 28 20.45 3.96 -32.31
C GLU A 28 20.65 5.09 -31.30
N LEU A 29 21.62 4.94 -30.40
CA LEU A 29 21.91 5.93 -29.35
C LEU A 29 22.82 7.08 -29.83
N LEU A 30 23.02 7.20 -31.14
CA LEU A 30 23.83 8.25 -31.77
C LEU A 30 25.24 8.37 -31.16
N THR A 31 25.83 7.23 -30.80
CA THR A 31 27.19 7.15 -30.27
C THR A 31 28.05 6.17 -31.08
N THR A 32 29.35 6.11 -30.76
CA THR A 32 30.25 5.18 -31.43
C THR A 32 30.28 3.83 -30.74
N GLN A 33 30.43 2.73 -31.49
CA GLN A 33 30.55 1.40 -30.92
C GLN A 33 31.69 1.27 -29.88
N PRO A 34 32.91 1.86 -30.06
CA PRO A 34 33.94 1.85 -29.03
C PRO A 34 33.52 2.55 -27.74
N SER A 35 32.76 3.65 -27.82
CA SER A 35 32.25 4.36 -26.65
C SER A 35 31.20 3.55 -25.92
N ALA A 36 30.23 3.00 -26.63
CA ALA A 36 29.21 2.10 -26.06
C ALA A 36 29.86 0.87 -25.40
N SER A 37 30.84 0.25 -26.07
CA SER A 37 31.56 -0.91 -25.52
C SER A 37 32.33 -0.60 -24.25
N ARG A 38 33.04 0.56 -24.22
CA ARG A 38 33.76 1.02 -23.01
C ARG A 38 32.80 1.27 -21.84
N ARG A 39 31.65 1.94 -22.12
CA ARG A 39 30.63 2.22 -21.11
C ARG A 39 30.02 0.95 -20.56
N LEU A 40 29.66 0.00 -21.41
CA LEU A 40 29.12 -1.28 -20.99
C LEU A 40 30.13 -2.07 -20.14
N SER A 41 31.40 -2.11 -20.52
CA SER A 41 32.45 -2.76 -19.73
C SER A 41 32.71 -2.04 -18.39
N ALA A 42 32.59 -0.71 -18.32
CA ALA A 42 32.67 0.03 -17.08
C ALA A 42 31.50 -0.28 -16.15
N LEU A 43 30.28 -0.42 -16.70
CA LEU A 43 29.09 -0.80 -15.96
C LEU A 43 29.22 -2.23 -15.38
N GLU A 44 29.66 -3.19 -16.20
CA GLU A 44 29.93 -4.59 -15.76
C GLU A 44 30.95 -4.66 -14.63
N ARG A 45 32.03 -3.85 -14.70
CA ARG A 45 33.02 -3.75 -13.60
C ARG A 45 32.42 -3.17 -12.32
N ARG A 46 31.59 -2.12 -12.43
CA ARG A 46 30.92 -1.53 -11.26
C ARG A 46 29.95 -2.49 -10.58
N LEU A 47 29.24 -3.31 -11.37
CA LEU A 47 28.29 -4.32 -10.88
C LEU A 47 28.98 -5.61 -10.44
N GLY A 48 30.28 -5.80 -10.78
CA GLY A 48 31.02 -7.03 -10.47
C GLY A 48 30.53 -8.26 -11.23
N THR A 49 29.73 -8.07 -12.30
CA THR A 49 29.19 -9.19 -13.08
C THR A 49 29.09 -8.83 -14.55
N ARG A 50 29.22 -9.83 -15.44
CA ARG A 50 28.98 -9.65 -16.87
C ARG A 50 27.49 -9.59 -17.16
N LEU A 51 27.09 -8.60 -17.95
CA LEU A 51 25.73 -8.42 -18.42
C LEU A 51 25.52 -9.08 -19.79
N PHE A 52 26.58 -9.16 -20.62
CA PHE A 52 26.50 -9.72 -21.96
C PHE A 52 27.69 -10.64 -22.26
N GLU A 53 27.38 -11.73 -22.89
CA GLU A 53 28.34 -12.56 -23.59
C GLU A 53 28.47 -12.04 -25.01
N ARG A 54 29.72 -11.73 -25.42
CA ARG A 54 30.03 -11.14 -26.72
C ARG A 54 30.83 -12.13 -27.53
N ASP A 55 30.37 -12.39 -28.72
CA ASP A 55 31.04 -13.23 -29.69
C ASP A 55 31.00 -12.56 -31.08
N THR A 56 31.46 -13.27 -32.11
CA THR A 56 31.43 -12.79 -33.51
C THR A 56 30.02 -12.63 -34.08
N THR A 57 29.01 -13.18 -33.39
CA THR A 57 27.60 -13.16 -33.81
C THR A 57 26.79 -12.08 -33.10
N GLY A 58 27.33 -11.45 -32.05
CA GLY A 58 26.65 -10.37 -31.36
C GLY A 58 26.91 -10.26 -29.84
N ALA A 59 25.92 -9.78 -29.13
CA ALA A 59 25.93 -9.62 -27.68
C ALA A 59 24.68 -10.26 -27.06
N ARG A 60 24.84 -11.41 -26.45
CA ARG A 60 23.74 -12.14 -25.80
C ARG A 60 23.65 -11.78 -24.32
N PRO A 61 22.48 -11.38 -23.78
CA PRO A 61 22.37 -11.04 -22.38
C PRO A 61 22.52 -12.27 -21.49
N THR A 62 23.32 -12.16 -20.43
CA THR A 62 23.39 -13.13 -19.33
C THR A 62 22.10 -13.08 -18.49
N ALA A 63 21.95 -13.91 -17.47
CA ALA A 63 20.83 -13.82 -16.52
C ALA A 63 20.77 -12.43 -15.86
N ALA A 64 21.91 -11.89 -15.43
CA ALA A 64 22.01 -10.54 -14.86
C ALA A 64 21.69 -9.45 -15.90
N GLY A 65 22.15 -9.63 -17.16
CA GLY A 65 21.85 -8.72 -18.26
C GLY A 65 20.37 -8.68 -18.61
N ARG A 66 19.70 -9.81 -18.66
CA ARG A 66 18.23 -9.87 -18.88
C ARG A 66 17.45 -9.17 -17.78
N GLU A 67 17.82 -9.41 -16.53
CA GLU A 67 17.15 -8.76 -15.39
C GLU A 67 17.37 -7.24 -15.42
N LEU A 68 18.60 -6.79 -15.63
CA LEU A 68 18.86 -5.35 -15.72
C LEU A 68 18.14 -4.71 -16.91
N ALA A 69 18.14 -5.35 -18.08
CA ALA A 69 17.43 -4.84 -19.27
C ALA A 69 15.91 -4.74 -19.02
N ARG A 70 15.31 -5.72 -18.36
CA ARG A 70 13.88 -5.71 -18.00
C ARG A 70 13.54 -4.56 -17.04
N GLN A 71 14.36 -4.34 -16.02
CA GLN A 71 14.18 -3.23 -15.09
C GLN A 71 14.44 -1.89 -15.77
N ALA A 72 15.46 -1.82 -16.62
CA ALA A 72 15.78 -0.62 -17.39
C ALA A 72 14.62 -0.22 -18.30
N ALA A 73 14.04 -1.15 -19.05
CA ALA A 73 12.89 -0.88 -19.92
C ALA A 73 11.71 -0.28 -19.16
N ARG A 74 11.41 -0.82 -17.96
CA ARG A 74 10.34 -0.29 -17.10
C ARG A 74 10.63 1.14 -16.62
N LEU A 75 11.82 1.37 -16.07
CA LEU A 75 12.20 2.67 -15.55
C LEU A 75 12.29 3.75 -16.64
N LEU A 76 12.76 3.38 -17.84
CA LEU A 76 12.81 4.29 -18.99
C LEU A 76 11.39 4.66 -19.45
N ALA A 77 10.49 3.70 -19.54
CA ALA A 77 9.09 3.98 -19.88
C ALA A 77 8.41 4.89 -18.84
N GLU A 78 8.70 4.71 -17.55
CA GLU A 78 8.23 5.61 -16.49
C GLU A 78 8.80 7.03 -16.66
N LEU A 79 10.09 7.16 -17.00
CA LEU A 79 10.73 8.44 -17.29
C LEU A 79 10.15 9.13 -18.53
N ASP A 80 9.89 8.38 -19.59
CA ASP A 80 9.31 8.90 -20.84
C ASP A 80 7.87 9.41 -20.65
N ALA A 81 7.12 8.82 -19.72
CA ALA A 81 5.77 9.25 -19.36
C ALA A 81 5.71 10.50 -18.46
N LEU A 82 6.82 10.88 -17.81
CA LEU A 82 6.84 12.01 -16.86
C LEU A 82 6.42 13.36 -17.49
N PRO A 83 6.85 13.76 -18.71
CA PRO A 83 6.44 15.03 -19.29
C PRO A 83 4.92 15.12 -19.46
N ASP A 84 4.28 14.06 -19.96
CA ASP A 84 2.84 14.02 -20.16
C ASP A 84 2.09 14.04 -18.82
N GLN A 85 2.59 13.34 -17.80
CA GLN A 85 2.04 13.37 -16.44
C GLN A 85 2.15 14.76 -15.83
N VAL A 86 3.27 15.45 -16.00
CA VAL A 86 3.47 16.83 -15.51
C VAL A 86 2.53 17.81 -16.21
N LEU A 87 2.36 17.68 -17.53
CA LEU A 87 1.45 18.51 -18.29
C LEU A 87 -0.01 18.23 -17.93
N ALA A 88 -0.41 16.97 -17.78
CA ALA A 88 -1.75 16.60 -17.37
C ALA A 88 -2.09 17.10 -15.94
N ALA A 89 -1.12 17.16 -15.05
CA ALA A 89 -1.31 17.71 -13.70
C ALA A 89 -1.60 19.22 -13.68
N THR A 90 -1.36 19.93 -14.81
CA THR A 90 -1.61 21.39 -14.91
C THR A 90 -3.05 21.68 -15.33
N ASP A 91 -3.73 20.77 -16.01
CA ASP A 91 -5.03 21.05 -16.65
C ASP A 91 -6.25 20.57 -15.85
N ALA A 92 -6.07 19.70 -14.86
CA ALA A 92 -7.17 19.22 -14.00
C ALA A 92 -6.73 19.22 -12.53
N PRO A 93 -7.64 19.54 -11.59
CA PRO A 93 -7.33 19.42 -10.17
C PRO A 93 -6.94 17.98 -9.84
N SER A 94 -5.72 17.79 -9.36
CA SER A 94 -5.21 16.47 -8.98
C SER A 94 -4.67 16.47 -7.56
N LEU A 95 -4.71 15.32 -6.91
CA LEU A 95 -4.21 15.11 -5.55
C LEU A 95 -3.46 13.78 -5.46
N ALA A 96 -2.22 13.83 -5.02
CA ALA A 96 -1.46 12.65 -4.64
C ALA A 96 -1.80 12.27 -3.19
N VAL A 97 -2.52 11.16 -2.99
CA VAL A 97 -2.97 10.74 -1.66
C VAL A 97 -2.44 9.36 -1.34
N GLY A 98 -1.78 9.25 -0.18
CA GLY A 98 -1.22 8.01 0.32
C GLY A 98 -2.06 7.35 1.40
N THR A 99 -1.97 6.02 1.50
CA THR A 99 -2.49 5.27 2.64
C THR A 99 -1.74 3.95 2.83
N ILE A 100 -1.96 3.31 3.96
CA ILE A 100 -1.41 1.97 4.20
C ILE A 100 -2.22 0.90 3.46
N GLN A 101 -1.57 -0.21 3.11
CA GLN A 101 -2.19 -1.34 2.37
C GLN A 101 -3.55 -1.77 2.94
N ALA A 102 -3.68 -1.82 4.27
CA ALA A 102 -4.89 -2.29 4.93
C ALA A 102 -6.09 -1.35 4.78
N LEU A 103 -5.85 -0.07 4.54
CA LEU A 103 -6.88 0.96 4.38
C LEU A 103 -7.14 1.33 2.91
N ALA A 104 -6.29 0.92 1.99
CA ALA A 104 -6.34 1.35 0.59
C ALA A 104 -7.73 1.17 -0.07
N PRO A 105 -8.40 0.01 0.02
CA PRO A 105 -9.72 -0.14 -0.57
C PRO A 105 -10.75 0.83 -0.01
N ILE A 106 -10.71 1.07 1.30
CA ILE A 106 -11.67 1.93 2.02
C ILE A 106 -11.42 3.39 1.67
N VAL A 107 -10.16 3.83 1.77
CA VAL A 107 -9.76 5.23 1.58
C VAL A 107 -9.96 5.66 0.13
N PHE A 108 -9.47 4.88 -0.84
CA PHE A 108 -9.56 5.29 -2.25
C PHE A 108 -11.00 5.25 -2.77
N THR A 109 -11.85 4.34 -2.32
CA THR A 109 -13.29 4.37 -2.64
C THR A 109 -13.98 5.58 -2.03
N ALA A 110 -13.62 5.97 -0.80
CA ALA A 110 -14.17 7.17 -0.18
C ALA A 110 -13.72 8.44 -0.92
N LEU A 111 -12.46 8.52 -1.33
CA LEU A 111 -11.93 9.66 -2.10
C LEU A 111 -12.58 9.77 -3.48
N ASP A 112 -12.75 8.67 -4.19
CA ASP A 112 -13.42 8.65 -5.50
C ASP A 112 -14.85 9.18 -5.41
N ALA A 113 -15.60 8.75 -4.39
CA ALA A 113 -16.96 9.20 -4.18
C ALA A 113 -17.09 10.67 -3.73
N GLU A 114 -16.15 11.19 -2.94
CA GLU A 114 -16.22 12.51 -2.31
C GLU A 114 -15.47 13.61 -3.08
N LEU A 115 -14.68 13.25 -4.08
CA LEU A 115 -13.87 14.18 -4.87
C LEU A 115 -14.21 14.09 -6.38
N PRO A 116 -15.48 14.30 -6.77
CA PRO A 116 -15.84 14.25 -8.18
C PRO A 116 -15.08 15.32 -8.97
N GLY A 117 -14.47 14.94 -10.09
CA GLY A 117 -13.69 15.83 -10.94
C GLY A 117 -12.28 16.16 -10.44
N VAL A 118 -11.80 15.48 -9.40
CA VAL A 118 -10.41 15.53 -8.95
C VAL A 118 -9.72 14.21 -9.28
N THR A 119 -8.61 14.27 -10.01
CA THR A 119 -7.81 13.07 -10.27
C THR A 119 -7.02 12.71 -9.02
N VAL A 120 -7.30 11.56 -8.41
CA VAL A 120 -6.54 11.05 -7.27
C VAL A 120 -5.42 10.13 -7.75
N HIS A 121 -4.17 10.49 -7.44
CA HIS A 121 -3.00 9.63 -7.65
C HIS A 121 -2.74 8.83 -6.38
N PRO A 122 -3.00 7.50 -6.39
CA PRO A 122 -2.90 6.70 -5.18
C PRO A 122 -1.45 6.34 -4.85
N GLY A 123 -1.08 6.50 -3.57
CA GLY A 123 0.17 6.01 -3.00
C GLY A 123 -0.10 4.95 -1.93
N ILE A 124 0.65 3.84 -1.93
CA ILE A 124 0.55 2.83 -0.88
C ILE A 124 1.93 2.57 -0.31
N ASP A 125 2.09 2.81 0.99
CA ASP A 125 3.35 2.59 1.70
C ASP A 125 3.07 2.33 3.19
N HIS A 126 4.11 2.15 4.01
CA HIS A 126 3.99 2.05 5.46
C HIS A 126 3.96 3.45 6.11
N GLY A 127 3.36 3.55 7.29
CA GLY A 127 3.09 4.83 7.97
C GLY A 127 4.25 5.83 7.99
N PRO A 128 5.46 5.46 8.47
CA PRO A 128 6.61 6.37 8.49
C PRO A 128 7.01 6.92 7.11
N ALA A 129 6.97 6.11 6.06
CA ALA A 129 7.27 6.57 4.70
C ALA A 129 6.20 7.55 4.19
N LEU A 130 4.92 7.28 4.44
CA LEU A 130 3.83 8.19 4.08
C LEU A 130 3.94 9.54 4.79
N VAL A 131 4.30 9.55 6.09
CA VAL A 131 4.59 10.79 6.83
C VAL A 131 5.72 11.57 6.17
N GLN A 132 6.80 10.88 5.79
CA GLN A 132 7.94 11.51 5.12
C GLN A 132 7.57 12.04 3.72
N GLN A 133 6.82 11.27 2.94
CA GLN A 133 6.36 11.69 1.61
C GLN A 133 5.45 12.93 1.67
N VAL A 134 4.57 13.02 2.68
CA VAL A 134 3.79 14.26 2.92
C VAL A 134 4.72 15.41 3.32
N HIS A 135 5.69 15.17 4.21
CA HIS A 135 6.68 16.19 4.60
C HIS A 135 7.45 16.74 3.40
N ASP A 136 7.91 15.87 2.51
CA ASP A 136 8.71 16.20 1.33
C ASP A 136 7.87 16.77 0.17
N GLY A 137 6.55 16.71 0.28
CA GLY A 137 5.63 17.18 -0.76
C GLY A 137 5.45 16.26 -1.96
N LEU A 138 5.84 15.00 -1.80
CA LEU A 138 5.57 13.95 -2.77
C LEU A 138 4.11 13.48 -2.72
N LEU A 139 3.46 13.66 -1.57
CA LEU A 139 2.03 13.47 -1.37
C LEU A 139 1.40 14.78 -0.87
N ASP A 140 0.22 15.10 -1.37
CA ASP A 140 -0.62 16.20 -0.86
C ASP A 140 -1.27 15.84 0.47
N ALA A 141 -1.59 14.56 0.65
CA ALA A 141 -2.18 14.04 1.87
C ALA A 141 -1.85 12.55 2.09
N ALA A 142 -2.03 12.09 3.32
CA ALA A 142 -2.05 10.67 3.64
C ALA A 142 -3.11 10.36 4.69
N VAL A 143 -3.84 9.26 4.51
CA VAL A 143 -4.77 8.72 5.51
C VAL A 143 -4.11 7.52 6.16
N ILE A 144 -3.76 7.65 7.44
CA ILE A 144 -3.07 6.61 8.19
C ILE A 144 -3.65 6.46 9.59
N THR A 145 -3.29 5.38 10.26
CA THR A 145 -3.49 5.25 11.70
C THR A 145 -2.31 5.86 12.44
N ILE A 146 -2.60 6.72 13.41
CA ILE A 146 -1.58 7.36 14.25
C ILE A 146 -1.88 7.02 15.70
N ALA A 147 -0.87 6.57 16.43
CA ALA A 147 -0.94 6.51 17.89
C ALA A 147 -0.95 7.96 18.46
N GLU A 148 -1.72 8.20 19.52
CA GLU A 148 -1.91 9.54 20.13
C GLU A 148 -0.59 10.25 20.52
N GLN A 149 0.51 9.51 20.60
CA GLN A 149 1.83 10.03 20.98
C GLN A 149 2.82 10.19 19.82
N THR A 150 2.35 10.08 18.57
CA THR A 150 3.25 10.18 17.42
C THR A 150 3.63 11.62 17.16
N ASN A 151 4.91 11.96 17.32
CA ASN A 151 5.44 13.25 16.93
C ASN A 151 5.53 13.32 15.39
N LEU A 152 4.73 14.21 14.79
CA LEU A 152 4.79 14.50 13.38
C LEU A 152 5.95 15.47 13.08
N PRO A 153 6.61 15.37 11.92
CA PRO A 153 7.62 16.32 11.47
C PRO A 153 7.05 17.75 11.39
N ARG A 154 7.92 18.76 11.57
CA ARG A 154 7.52 20.16 11.39
C ARG A 154 6.91 20.35 10.01
N GLY A 155 5.78 21.07 9.94
CA GLY A 155 5.08 21.33 8.68
C GLY A 155 4.11 20.25 8.24
N VAL A 156 4.01 19.11 8.94
CA VAL A 156 2.95 18.12 8.74
C VAL A 156 1.91 18.27 9.85
N GLN A 157 0.64 18.35 9.48
CA GLN A 157 -0.48 18.45 10.40
C GLN A 157 -1.38 17.24 10.26
N GLY A 158 -1.76 16.66 11.40
CA GLY A 158 -2.76 15.60 11.49
C GLY A 158 -4.14 16.17 11.80
N THR A 159 -5.14 15.74 11.05
CA THR A 159 -6.56 16.02 11.36
C THR A 159 -7.22 14.69 11.65
N LEU A 160 -7.81 14.58 12.82
CA LEU A 160 -8.57 13.38 13.20
C LEU A 160 -9.74 13.18 12.24
N LEU A 161 -9.78 12.04 11.58
CA LEU A 161 -10.95 11.59 10.83
C LEU A 161 -11.94 10.87 11.74
N GLY A 162 -11.43 10.12 12.69
CA GLY A 162 -12.22 9.44 13.72
C GLY A 162 -11.54 8.20 14.27
N VAL A 163 -12.30 7.43 15.02
CA VAL A 163 -11.82 6.21 15.70
C VAL A 163 -12.66 5.00 15.28
N SER A 164 -12.03 3.85 15.18
CA SER A 164 -12.70 2.58 14.91
C SER A 164 -12.36 1.59 16.02
N PRO A 165 -13.35 1.11 16.82
CA PRO A 165 -13.09 0.14 17.86
C PRO A 165 -12.67 -1.20 17.25
N LEU A 166 -11.95 -2.01 18.03
CA LEU A 166 -11.78 -3.42 17.72
C LEU A 166 -13.10 -4.15 17.94
N ILE A 167 -13.39 -5.12 17.11
CA ILE A 167 -14.56 -5.99 17.21
C ILE A 167 -14.15 -7.46 17.09
N LEU A 168 -15.00 -8.32 17.61
CA LEU A 168 -14.91 -9.75 17.37
C LEU A 168 -15.78 -10.14 16.19
N PHE A 169 -15.14 -10.46 15.09
CA PHE A 169 -15.78 -11.00 13.89
C PHE A 169 -16.03 -12.49 14.07
N LEU A 170 -17.27 -12.92 13.85
CA LEU A 170 -17.67 -14.30 13.86
C LEU A 170 -18.20 -14.68 12.49
N PRO A 171 -17.57 -15.62 11.77
CA PRO A 171 -18.10 -16.17 10.54
C PRO A 171 -19.47 -16.82 10.79
N GLU A 172 -20.28 -16.91 9.74
CA GLU A 172 -21.53 -17.65 9.76
C GLU A 172 -21.36 -19.08 10.34
N GLY A 173 -22.31 -19.52 11.15
CA GLY A 173 -22.26 -20.82 11.83
C GLY A 173 -21.31 -20.89 13.04
N SER A 174 -20.49 -19.88 13.28
CA SER A 174 -19.60 -19.87 14.44
C SER A 174 -20.35 -19.63 15.74
N ALA A 175 -20.07 -20.42 16.79
CA ALA A 175 -20.66 -20.22 18.09
C ALA A 175 -20.19 -18.90 18.72
N PRO A 176 -21.04 -18.17 19.49
CA PRO A 176 -20.65 -16.97 20.21
C PRO A 176 -19.61 -17.29 21.29
N PRO A 177 -18.92 -16.28 21.84
CA PRO A 177 -18.10 -16.42 23.03
C PRO A 177 -18.94 -17.01 24.18
N ARG A 178 -18.28 -17.78 25.04
CA ARG A 178 -18.95 -18.34 26.24
C ARG A 178 -19.09 -17.24 27.30
N GLU A 179 -20.03 -17.43 28.21
CA GLU A 179 -20.08 -16.59 29.40
C GLU A 179 -18.93 -16.92 30.37
N GLY A 180 -18.53 -15.96 31.18
CA GLY A 180 -17.54 -16.11 32.23
C GLY A 180 -16.18 -15.49 31.98
N LYS A 181 -15.20 -15.80 32.82
CA LYS A 181 -13.87 -15.16 32.81
C LYS A 181 -12.99 -15.53 31.62
N ARG A 182 -13.26 -16.62 30.94
CA ARG A 182 -12.49 -17.10 29.78
C ARG A 182 -13.40 -17.38 28.58
N PRO A 183 -14.01 -16.33 28.00
CA PRO A 183 -15.04 -16.46 26.97
C PRO A 183 -14.55 -17.12 25.67
N LEU A 184 -13.25 -17.11 25.44
CA LEU A 184 -12.60 -17.64 24.23
C LEU A 184 -11.82 -18.94 24.49
N ALA A 185 -12.06 -19.61 25.65
CA ALA A 185 -11.33 -20.80 26.04
C ALA A 185 -11.35 -21.90 24.97
N GLY A 186 -10.17 -22.40 24.61
CA GLY A 186 -9.97 -23.46 23.62
C GLY A 186 -10.20 -23.05 22.16
N ARG A 187 -10.37 -21.76 21.88
CA ARG A 187 -10.55 -21.25 20.51
C ARG A 187 -9.29 -20.65 19.95
N THR A 188 -9.00 -20.92 18.70
CA THR A 188 -8.07 -20.10 17.94
C THR A 188 -8.80 -18.81 17.56
N VAL A 189 -8.15 -17.66 17.82
CA VAL A 189 -8.64 -16.35 17.39
C VAL A 189 -7.59 -15.71 16.52
N LEU A 190 -7.95 -15.43 15.26
CA LEU A 190 -7.12 -14.64 14.37
C LEU A 190 -7.17 -13.18 14.86
N TYR A 191 -6.07 -12.47 14.74
CA TYR A 191 -6.08 -11.03 15.00
C TYR A 191 -5.22 -10.29 13.97
N SER A 192 -5.67 -9.12 13.55
CA SER A 192 -4.93 -8.21 12.71
C SER A 192 -5.29 -6.79 13.11
N THR A 193 -4.31 -6.08 13.65
CA THR A 193 -4.41 -4.68 14.03
C THR A 193 -3.61 -3.86 13.02
N ILE A 194 -4.03 -2.63 12.79
CA ILE A 194 -3.37 -1.72 11.83
C ILE A 194 -2.20 -0.99 12.48
N ASP A 195 -2.10 -1.08 13.80
CA ASP A 195 -1.13 -0.35 14.62
C ASP A 195 -0.18 -1.29 15.39
N LEU A 196 0.71 -0.71 16.21
CA LEU A 196 1.72 -1.41 16.99
C LEU A 196 1.17 -2.16 18.22
N THR A 197 -0.16 -2.29 18.36
CA THR A 197 -0.80 -2.91 19.54
C THR A 197 -0.89 -4.43 19.47
N ALA A 198 -0.38 -5.05 18.43
CA ALA A 198 -0.50 -6.50 18.17
C ALA A 198 -0.07 -7.37 19.37
N GLU A 199 1.03 -7.01 20.05
CA GLU A 199 1.52 -7.77 21.20
C GLU A 199 0.59 -7.67 22.42
N THR A 200 0.07 -6.48 22.69
CA THR A 200 -0.93 -6.26 23.75
C THR A 200 -2.21 -7.03 23.46
N VAL A 201 -2.68 -7.01 22.23
CA VAL A 201 -3.86 -7.77 21.79
C VAL A 201 -3.64 -9.27 21.96
N ARG A 202 -2.47 -9.77 21.56
CA ARG A 202 -2.09 -11.18 21.72
C ARG A 202 -2.14 -11.59 23.19
N ALA A 203 -1.53 -10.82 24.09
CA ALA A 203 -1.51 -11.11 25.50
C ALA A 203 -2.93 -11.13 26.12
N ARG A 204 -3.76 -10.16 25.77
CA ARG A 204 -5.16 -10.07 26.24
C ARG A 204 -6.01 -11.23 25.73
N LEU A 205 -5.91 -11.60 24.47
CA LEU A 205 -6.60 -12.77 23.91
C LEU A 205 -6.19 -14.06 24.63
N SER A 206 -4.90 -14.23 24.95
CA SER A 206 -4.41 -15.38 25.73
C SER A 206 -5.00 -15.41 27.12
N ALA A 207 -5.11 -14.26 27.81
CA ALA A 207 -5.73 -14.15 29.12
C ALA A 207 -7.21 -14.55 29.10
N LEU A 208 -7.93 -14.29 28.00
CA LEU A 208 -9.31 -14.71 27.78
C LEU A 208 -9.45 -16.19 27.37
N GLY A 209 -8.33 -16.93 27.36
CA GLY A 209 -8.26 -18.36 27.07
C GLY A 209 -8.17 -18.73 25.60
N ALA A 210 -8.03 -17.76 24.72
CA ALA A 210 -7.82 -18.02 23.30
C ALA A 210 -6.40 -18.53 23.01
N ALA A 211 -6.24 -19.19 21.84
CA ALA A 211 -4.98 -19.38 21.15
C ALA A 211 -4.87 -18.29 20.04
N PRO A 212 -4.25 -17.13 20.34
CA PRO A 212 -4.18 -16.04 19.38
C PRO A 212 -3.23 -16.36 18.24
N ARG A 213 -3.66 -16.04 17.02
CA ARG A 213 -2.88 -16.25 15.80
C ARG A 213 -2.86 -14.96 14.97
N PRO A 214 -1.69 -14.42 14.61
CA PRO A 214 -1.62 -13.25 13.76
C PRO A 214 -2.12 -13.55 12.35
N GLY A 215 -2.93 -12.66 11.79
CA GLY A 215 -3.31 -12.65 10.40
C GLY A 215 -2.32 -11.81 9.57
N PRO A 216 -1.94 -12.23 8.35
CA PRO A 216 -0.99 -11.48 7.51
C PRO A 216 -1.50 -10.08 7.15
N THR A 217 -2.79 -9.98 6.84
CA THR A 217 -3.54 -8.74 6.60
C THR A 217 -4.94 -8.90 7.21
N ILE A 218 -5.69 -7.80 7.35
CA ILE A 218 -7.07 -7.88 7.86
C ILE A 218 -7.94 -8.72 6.93
N GLU A 219 -7.87 -8.49 5.63
CA GLU A 219 -8.62 -9.26 4.64
C GLU A 219 -8.29 -10.76 4.73
N ALA A 220 -6.99 -11.10 4.76
CA ALA A 220 -6.57 -12.48 4.90
C ALA A 220 -7.03 -13.11 6.22
N ALA A 221 -6.97 -12.36 7.33
CA ALA A 221 -7.47 -12.82 8.62
C ALA A 221 -8.96 -13.16 8.56
N LEU A 222 -9.79 -12.29 7.96
CA LEU A 222 -11.23 -12.53 7.80
C LEU A 222 -11.54 -13.70 6.86
N ARG A 223 -10.82 -13.84 5.76
CA ARG A 223 -10.95 -14.97 4.82
C ARG A 223 -10.57 -16.30 5.47
N ILE A 224 -9.45 -16.32 6.21
CA ILE A 224 -9.01 -17.51 6.95
C ILE A 224 -9.99 -17.83 8.08
N ALA A 225 -10.52 -16.82 8.78
CA ALA A 225 -11.52 -16.98 9.82
C ALA A 225 -12.77 -17.70 9.28
N ARG A 226 -13.29 -17.27 8.13
CA ARG A 226 -14.42 -17.93 7.46
C ARG A 226 -14.09 -19.37 7.06
N HIS A 227 -12.96 -19.58 6.41
CA HIS A 227 -12.57 -20.91 5.96
C HIS A 227 -12.45 -21.92 7.12
N ARG A 228 -12.01 -21.45 8.29
CA ARG A 228 -11.80 -22.28 9.47
C ARG A 228 -12.96 -22.28 10.46
N GLY A 229 -13.98 -21.46 10.25
CA GLY A 229 -15.06 -21.25 11.23
C GLY A 229 -14.55 -20.68 12.56
N THR A 230 -13.47 -19.90 12.56
CA THR A 230 -12.84 -19.36 13.77
C THR A 230 -13.06 -17.85 13.90
N PRO A 231 -13.16 -17.30 15.13
CA PRO A 231 -13.26 -15.86 15.33
C PRO A 231 -12.05 -15.09 14.82
N ALA A 232 -12.27 -13.81 14.49
CA ALA A 232 -11.17 -12.86 14.26
C ALA A 232 -11.40 -11.56 15.04
N LEU A 233 -10.31 -10.95 15.55
CA LEU A 233 -10.30 -9.66 16.18
C LEU A 233 -9.68 -8.63 15.23
N VAL A 234 -10.48 -7.66 14.79
CA VAL A 234 -10.08 -6.68 13.77
C VAL A 234 -10.77 -5.33 14.03
N PRO A 235 -10.30 -4.22 13.46
CA PRO A 235 -11.00 -2.93 13.51
C PRO A 235 -12.37 -2.99 12.83
N LEU A 236 -13.38 -2.35 13.43
CA LEU A 236 -14.76 -2.34 12.93
C LEU A 236 -14.86 -1.84 11.50
N LEU A 237 -14.17 -0.75 11.15
CA LEU A 237 -14.19 -0.18 9.80
C LEU A 237 -13.82 -1.23 8.74
N ALA A 238 -12.79 -2.00 9.00
CA ALA A 238 -12.36 -3.04 8.06
C ALA A 238 -13.27 -4.27 8.11
N ALA A 239 -13.81 -4.62 9.29
CA ALA A 239 -14.78 -5.70 9.39
C ALA A 239 -16.04 -5.42 8.58
N ARG A 240 -16.59 -4.19 8.64
CA ARG A 240 -17.75 -3.76 7.85
C ARG A 240 -17.48 -3.84 6.35
N TRP A 241 -16.31 -3.40 5.91
CA TRP A 241 -15.91 -3.45 4.51
C TRP A 241 -15.88 -4.87 3.92
N TRP A 242 -15.44 -5.83 4.74
CA TRP A 242 -15.26 -7.22 4.31
C TRP A 242 -16.36 -8.17 4.80
N ALA A 243 -17.35 -7.69 5.58
CA ALA A 243 -18.45 -8.51 6.08
C ALA A 243 -19.31 -9.07 4.93
N ARG A 244 -19.88 -10.24 5.16
CA ARG A 244 -20.83 -10.92 4.26
C ARG A 244 -22.12 -11.23 5.01
N ALA A 245 -23.17 -11.50 4.28
CA ALA A 245 -24.39 -12.02 4.87
C ALA A 245 -24.09 -13.27 5.72
N GLY A 246 -24.65 -13.33 6.91
CA GLY A 246 -24.40 -14.40 7.89
C GLY A 246 -23.22 -14.16 8.85
N ASP A 247 -22.27 -13.27 8.54
CA ASP A 247 -21.21 -12.87 9.48
C ASP A 247 -21.81 -12.01 10.62
N ARG A 248 -21.25 -12.14 11.81
CA ARG A 248 -21.66 -11.34 12.99
C ARG A 248 -20.50 -10.52 13.51
N LEU A 249 -20.75 -9.25 13.73
CA LEU A 249 -19.81 -8.31 14.34
C LEU A 249 -20.21 -8.07 15.79
N LEU A 250 -19.45 -8.61 16.72
CA LEU A 250 -19.75 -8.49 18.15
C LEU A 250 -18.80 -7.50 18.83
N PRO A 251 -19.21 -6.87 19.92
CA PRO A 251 -18.31 -6.09 20.75
C PRO A 251 -17.06 -6.89 21.10
N SER A 252 -15.89 -6.23 21.01
CA SER A 252 -14.64 -6.89 21.33
C SER A 252 -14.52 -7.17 22.83
N PRO A 253 -14.14 -8.40 23.24
CA PRO A 253 -13.79 -8.68 24.62
C PRO A 253 -12.41 -8.12 24.99
N VAL A 254 -11.65 -7.60 24.02
CA VAL A 254 -10.36 -6.92 24.19
C VAL A 254 -10.57 -5.45 23.89
N PRO A 255 -10.38 -4.54 24.86
CA PRO A 255 -10.48 -3.11 24.59
C PRO A 255 -9.37 -2.66 23.65
N GLY A 256 -9.71 -1.76 22.75
CA GLY A 256 -8.79 -1.16 21.79
C GLY A 256 -9.54 -0.50 20.65
N GLN A 257 -8.87 0.46 20.05
CA GLN A 257 -9.38 1.20 18.89
C GLN A 257 -8.21 1.62 18.02
N VAL A 258 -8.47 1.88 16.75
CA VAL A 258 -7.54 2.52 15.84
C VAL A 258 -8.00 3.94 15.58
N THR A 259 -7.08 4.88 15.60
CA THR A 259 -7.33 6.31 15.34
C THR A 259 -6.88 6.63 13.93
N LEU A 260 -7.80 7.08 13.09
CA LEU A 260 -7.50 7.48 11.72
C LEU A 260 -7.31 8.98 11.65
N SER A 261 -6.27 9.39 10.94
CA SER A 261 -5.94 10.79 10.72
C SER A 261 -5.59 11.05 9.26
N LEU A 262 -6.04 12.21 8.76
CA LEU A 262 -5.59 12.78 7.52
C LEU A 262 -4.36 13.65 7.81
N LEU A 263 -3.24 13.32 7.21
CA LEU A 263 -2.01 14.12 7.25
C LEU A 263 -1.95 15.03 6.02
N THR A 264 -1.60 16.28 6.23
CA THR A 264 -1.39 17.26 5.15
C THR A 264 -0.31 18.26 5.55
N ARG A 265 0.23 18.98 4.57
CA ARG A 265 0.96 20.23 4.83
C ARG A 265 0.00 21.41 4.74
N PRO A 266 0.20 22.48 5.53
CA PRO A 266 -0.55 23.72 5.33
C PRO A 266 -0.03 24.50 4.10
N PRO A 267 -0.95 25.16 3.32
CA PRO A 267 -2.38 25.06 3.47
C PRO A 267 -2.90 23.71 2.93
N ARG A 268 -3.89 23.14 3.61
CA ARG A 268 -4.58 21.93 3.12
C ARG A 268 -5.24 22.20 1.78
N PRO A 269 -5.15 21.29 0.79
CA PRO A 269 -5.88 21.41 -0.47
C PRO A 269 -7.38 21.67 -0.26
N ALA A 270 -7.91 22.67 -0.97
CA ALA A 270 -9.29 23.14 -0.79
C ALA A 270 -10.32 22.02 -1.04
N ALA A 271 -10.06 21.12 -1.98
CA ALA A 271 -10.90 19.97 -2.26
C ALA A 271 -11.02 19.06 -1.01
N LEU A 272 -9.90 18.70 -0.39
CA LEU A 272 -9.89 17.89 0.84
C LEU A 272 -10.57 18.62 2.02
N THR A 273 -10.44 19.95 2.11
CA THR A 273 -11.07 20.71 3.18
C THR A 273 -12.59 20.65 3.08
N ARG A 274 -13.14 20.75 1.88
CA ARG A 274 -14.59 20.71 1.64
C ARG A 274 -15.17 19.30 1.85
N SER A 275 -14.48 18.29 1.36
CA SER A 275 -14.97 16.91 1.38
C SER A 275 -14.58 16.12 2.65
N LEU A 276 -13.84 16.76 3.58
CA LEU A 276 -13.34 16.07 4.78
C LEU A 276 -14.44 15.36 5.60
N PRO A 277 -15.61 15.98 5.89
CA PRO A 277 -16.66 15.29 6.63
C PRO A 277 -17.18 14.04 5.90
N GLY A 278 -17.45 14.14 4.60
CA GLY A 278 -17.92 13.00 3.80
C GLY A 278 -16.86 11.88 3.69
N ILE A 279 -15.60 12.24 3.51
CA ILE A 279 -14.48 11.27 3.52
C ILE A 279 -14.44 10.55 4.87
N ALA A 280 -14.52 11.27 5.99
CA ALA A 280 -14.51 10.69 7.32
C ALA A 280 -15.70 9.74 7.56
N GLU A 281 -16.90 10.16 7.17
CA GLU A 281 -18.12 9.37 7.27
C GLU A 281 -18.00 8.07 6.46
N ARG A 282 -17.55 8.14 5.19
CA ARG A 282 -17.38 6.93 4.36
C ARG A 282 -16.28 6.00 4.84
N VAL A 283 -15.16 6.54 5.32
CA VAL A 283 -14.05 5.71 5.82
C VAL A 283 -14.41 5.00 7.12
N LEU A 284 -15.20 5.65 8.00
CA LEU A 284 -15.60 5.10 9.31
C LEU A 284 -16.98 4.46 9.29
N GLY A 285 -17.83 4.90 8.35
CA GLY A 285 -19.23 4.50 8.22
C GLY A 285 -19.41 3.12 7.61
N ASP A 286 -20.59 2.90 7.07
CA ASP A 286 -20.96 1.62 6.48
C ASP A 286 -20.13 1.35 5.22
N GLY A 287 -19.45 0.21 5.20
CA GLY A 287 -18.90 -0.34 3.96
C GLY A 287 -20.03 -0.46 2.91
N PRO A 288 -19.68 -0.77 1.63
CA PRO A 288 -20.71 -0.89 0.59
C PRO A 288 -21.84 -1.76 1.12
N ALA A 289 -23.07 -1.24 1.03
CA ALA A 289 -24.25 -1.98 1.48
C ALA A 289 -24.17 -3.39 0.93
N ALA A 290 -24.24 -4.40 1.82
CA ALA A 290 -24.24 -5.78 1.38
C ALA A 290 -25.38 -5.91 0.35
N PRO A 291 -25.15 -6.47 -0.85
CA PRO A 291 -26.23 -6.67 -1.80
C PRO A 291 -27.25 -7.61 -1.17
N GLY A 292 -28.40 -7.08 -0.72
CA GLY A 292 -29.46 -7.92 -0.18
C GLY A 292 -30.28 -7.41 1.00
N THR A 293 -30.28 -6.14 1.36
CA THR A 293 -31.35 -5.57 2.18
C THR A 293 -32.37 -4.90 1.28
N ALA A 294 -33.15 -5.70 0.54
CA ALA A 294 -34.47 -5.25 0.11
C ALA A 294 -35.32 -5.13 1.38
N GLU A 295 -35.81 -3.94 1.68
CA GLU A 295 -36.88 -3.75 2.67
C GLU A 295 -38.06 -4.60 2.25
N PRO A 296 -38.70 -5.34 3.17
CA PRO A 296 -40.00 -5.96 2.88
C PRO A 296 -41.06 -4.87 2.78
N GLU A 297 -41.76 -4.83 1.65
CA GLU A 297 -43.03 -4.10 1.53
C GLU A 297 -44.07 -4.50 2.58
#